data_363703053faf927b7592bf7ae9973fce
#
_entry.id   363703053faf927b7592bf7ae9973fce
#
_cell.length_a   1.000
_cell.length_b   1.000
_cell.length_c   1.000
_cell.angle_alpha   90.00
_cell.angle_beta   90.00
_cell.angle_gamma   90.00
#
_symmetry.space_group_name_H-M   'P 1'
#
loop_
_entity.id
_entity.type
_entity.pdbx_description
1 polymer ?
#
loop_
_entity_poly.entity_id
_entity_poly.type
_entity_poly.pdbx_seq_one_letter_code
_entity_poly.pdbx_strand_id
1 'polypeptide(L)'
;MAVYQERVKEIDAKYPPATLKDFVDHLDHAVKVAGVDHVGVGTDFDGGGGILGFNNASEAPNVTEELVRRGYSENDIAKIWGGNLLRVWRDVEKVAGRERKGAR
;
A
#
# COMPACT_ATOMS: atom_id res chain seq x y z
N MET A 1 30.51 0.48 -10.37
CA MET A 1 29.59 1.34 -9.57
C MET A 1 29.31 2.69 -10.24
N ALA A 2 30.36 3.40 -10.68
CA ALA A 2 30.17 4.69 -11.37
C ALA A 2 29.31 4.60 -12.63
N VAL A 3 29.55 3.59 -13.48
CA VAL A 3 28.77 3.34 -14.72
C VAL A 3 27.29 3.02 -14.41
N TYR A 4 27.03 2.27 -13.34
CA TYR A 4 25.67 1.97 -12.90
C TYR A 4 24.95 3.24 -12.46
N GLN A 5 25.59 4.05 -11.66
CA GLN A 5 25.01 5.30 -11.15
C GLN A 5 24.73 6.31 -12.28
N GLU A 6 25.61 6.36 -13.28
CA GLU A 6 25.46 7.22 -14.44
C GLU A 6 24.26 6.80 -15.30
N ARG A 7 24.12 5.49 -15.53
CA ARG A 7 22.96 4.95 -16.26
C ARG A 7 21.64 5.12 -15.51
N VAL A 8 21.65 4.97 -14.19
CA VAL A 8 20.46 5.25 -13.36
C VAL A 8 20.03 6.72 -13.51
N LYS A 9 20.98 7.66 -13.47
CA LYS A 9 20.69 9.08 -13.69
C LYS A 9 20.08 9.37 -15.06
N GLU A 10 20.59 8.71 -16.11
CA GLU A 10 20.04 8.84 -17.46
C GLU A 10 18.61 8.32 -17.55
N ILE A 11 18.34 7.19 -16.89
CA ILE A 11 17.01 6.58 -16.85
C ILE A 11 16.05 7.49 -16.06
N ASP A 12 16.46 7.97 -14.89
CA ASP A 12 15.66 8.86 -14.06
C ASP A 12 15.34 10.19 -14.75
N ALA A 13 16.28 10.70 -15.55
CA ALA A 13 16.05 11.90 -16.34
C ALA A 13 14.98 11.68 -17.43
N LYS A 14 14.93 10.49 -18.01
CA LYS A 14 13.99 10.13 -19.07
C LYS A 14 12.64 9.63 -18.48
N TYR A 15 12.70 8.92 -17.37
CA TYR A 15 11.56 8.33 -16.68
C TYR A 15 11.64 8.72 -15.21
N PRO A 16 11.10 9.88 -14.80
CA PRO A 16 11.18 10.34 -13.43
C PRO A 16 10.66 9.30 -12.44
N PRO A 17 11.29 9.15 -11.26
CA PRO A 17 10.83 8.23 -10.23
C PRO A 17 9.40 8.54 -9.80
N ALA A 18 8.65 7.52 -9.43
CA ALA A 18 7.32 7.67 -8.88
C ALA A 18 7.34 8.44 -7.56
N THR A 19 6.28 9.18 -7.29
CA THR A 19 6.11 9.99 -6.09
C THR A 19 4.98 9.44 -5.21
N LEU A 20 4.86 9.99 -4.02
CA LEU A 20 3.72 9.73 -3.13
C LEU A 20 2.38 9.97 -3.84
N LYS A 21 2.27 11.02 -4.64
CA LYS A 21 1.07 11.32 -5.42
C LYS A 21 0.72 10.18 -6.37
N ASP A 22 1.70 9.67 -7.10
CA ASP A 22 1.51 8.55 -8.02
C ASP A 22 1.06 7.30 -7.28
N PHE A 23 1.66 7.01 -6.12
CA PHE A 23 1.27 5.91 -5.25
C PHE A 23 -0.20 6.01 -4.83
N VAL A 24 -0.63 7.17 -4.36
CA VAL A 24 -2.03 7.37 -3.93
C VAL A 24 -2.99 7.43 -5.13
N ASP A 25 -2.55 7.88 -6.30
CA ASP A 25 -3.33 7.76 -7.54
C ASP A 25 -3.66 6.29 -7.85
N HIS A 26 -2.69 5.38 -7.69
CA HIS A 26 -2.91 3.93 -7.84
C HIS A 26 -3.85 3.38 -6.78
N LEU A 27 -3.71 3.83 -5.54
CA LEU A 27 -4.58 3.44 -4.44
C LEU A 27 -6.03 3.87 -4.71
N ASP A 28 -6.24 5.12 -5.15
CA ASP A 28 -7.56 5.63 -5.57
C ASP A 28 -8.17 4.77 -6.68
N HIS A 29 -7.37 4.39 -7.65
CA HIS A 29 -7.83 3.53 -8.74
C HIS A 29 -8.28 2.16 -8.22
N ALA A 30 -7.49 1.54 -7.35
CA ALA A 30 -7.83 0.27 -6.72
C ALA A 30 -9.14 0.37 -5.91
N VAL A 31 -9.34 1.46 -5.17
CA VAL A 31 -10.58 1.72 -4.43
C VAL A 31 -11.77 1.84 -5.37
N LYS A 32 -11.62 2.54 -6.50
CA LYS A 32 -12.71 2.68 -7.50
C LYS A 32 -13.09 1.35 -8.13
N VAL A 33 -12.12 0.49 -8.38
CA VAL A 33 -12.35 -0.79 -9.06
C VAL A 33 -12.88 -1.85 -8.09
N ALA A 34 -12.26 -1.99 -6.92
CA ALA A 34 -12.53 -3.08 -5.99
C ALA A 34 -13.39 -2.68 -4.79
N GLY A 35 -13.46 -1.40 -4.49
CA GLY A 35 -14.08 -0.88 -3.26
C GLY A 35 -13.08 -0.75 -2.12
N VAL A 36 -13.33 0.19 -1.22
CA VAL A 36 -12.42 0.52 -0.10
C VAL A 36 -12.19 -0.63 0.86
N ASP A 37 -13.12 -1.57 0.94
CA ASP A 37 -13.02 -2.74 1.83
C ASP A 37 -11.99 -3.79 1.35
N HIS A 38 -11.47 -3.63 0.14
CA HIS A 38 -10.59 -4.61 -0.51
C HIS A 38 -9.20 -4.07 -0.83
N VAL A 39 -8.84 -2.93 -0.28
CA VAL A 39 -7.57 -2.26 -0.56
C VAL A 39 -6.73 -2.14 0.71
N GLY A 40 -5.46 -2.38 0.58
CA GLY A 40 -4.49 -2.19 1.64
C GLY A 40 -3.19 -1.60 1.11
N VAL A 41 -2.40 -1.02 2.01
CA VAL A 41 -1.08 -0.49 1.68
C VAL A 41 -0.06 -1.62 1.66
N GLY A 42 0.68 -1.74 0.55
CA GLY A 42 1.83 -2.62 0.43
C GLY A 42 3.04 -1.82 -0.03
N THR A 43 4.18 -2.01 0.59
CA THR A 43 5.36 -1.16 0.37
C THR A 43 6.54 -1.86 -0.28
N ASP A 44 6.65 -3.15 -0.09
CA ASP A 44 7.82 -3.94 -0.48
C ASP A 44 9.15 -3.36 0.08
N PHE A 45 9.08 -2.68 1.23
CA PHE A 45 10.28 -2.20 1.89
C PHE A 45 11.23 -3.37 2.17
N ASP A 46 12.52 -3.12 2.06
CA ASP A 46 13.59 -4.11 2.12
C ASP A 46 13.59 -5.14 0.97
N GLY A 47 12.60 -5.11 0.09
CA GLY A 47 12.50 -5.95 -1.10
C GLY A 47 12.67 -5.19 -2.44
N GLY A 48 13.04 -3.92 -2.37
CA GLY A 48 13.21 -3.06 -3.54
C GLY A 48 12.17 -1.95 -3.67
N GLY A 49 11.19 -1.91 -2.76
CA GLY A 49 10.21 -0.83 -2.70
C GLY A 49 10.77 0.46 -2.14
N GLY A 50 10.02 1.52 -2.35
CA GLY A 50 10.37 2.87 -1.91
C GLY A 50 10.16 3.88 -3.04
N ILE A 51 9.54 5.00 -2.71
CA ILE A 51 9.24 6.10 -3.63
C ILE A 51 9.48 7.42 -2.94
N LEU A 52 9.58 8.50 -3.71
CA LEU A 52 9.71 9.84 -3.15
C LEU A 52 8.49 10.19 -2.28
N GLY A 53 8.73 10.47 -1.00
CA GLY A 53 7.72 10.77 -0.01
C GLY A 53 7.22 9.57 0.78
N PHE A 54 7.54 8.34 0.35
CA PHE A 54 7.23 7.13 1.08
C PHE A 54 8.31 6.07 0.84
N ASN A 55 9.47 6.28 1.43
CA ASN A 55 10.66 5.45 1.24
C ASN A 55 10.94 4.52 2.42
N ASN A 56 10.32 4.76 3.55
CA ASN A 56 10.43 3.95 4.76
C ASN A 56 9.23 4.19 5.69
N ALA A 57 9.15 3.42 6.77
CA ALA A 57 8.03 3.46 7.70
C ALA A 57 7.86 4.82 8.40
N SER A 58 8.92 5.59 8.58
CA SER A 58 8.82 6.92 9.21
C SER A 58 8.05 7.93 8.36
N GLU A 59 7.90 7.67 7.07
CA GLU A 59 7.17 8.50 6.13
C GLU A 59 5.70 8.05 5.93
N ALA A 60 5.26 7.00 6.61
CA ALA A 60 3.87 6.53 6.56
C ALA A 60 2.83 7.64 6.83
N PRO A 61 3.04 8.59 7.74
CA PRO A 61 2.13 9.71 7.92
C PRO A 61 1.86 10.54 6.67
N ASN A 62 2.80 10.58 5.71
CA ASN A 62 2.63 11.29 4.45
C ASN A 62 1.49 10.68 3.61
N VAL A 63 1.35 9.35 3.61
CA VAL A 63 0.25 8.66 2.94
C VAL A 63 -1.09 9.03 3.59
N THR A 64 -1.15 9.00 4.92
CA THR A 64 -2.35 9.37 5.67
C THR A 64 -2.77 10.81 5.38
N GLU A 65 -1.82 11.74 5.38
CA GLU A 65 -2.08 13.15 5.04
C GLU A 65 -2.66 13.30 3.63
N GLU A 66 -2.11 12.62 2.65
CA GLU A 66 -2.60 12.66 1.28
C GLU A 66 -4.00 12.06 1.15
N LEU A 67 -4.29 10.98 1.87
CA LEU A 67 -5.62 10.38 1.90
C LEU A 67 -6.65 11.34 2.51
N VAL A 68 -6.30 12.02 3.61
CA VAL A 68 -7.14 13.06 4.22
C VAL A 68 -7.41 14.19 3.22
N ARG A 69 -6.38 14.66 2.54
CA ARG A 69 -6.48 15.72 1.52
C ARG A 69 -7.42 15.34 0.37
N ARG A 70 -7.47 14.05 0.00
CA ARG A 70 -8.34 13.52 -1.05
C ARG A 70 -9.77 13.22 -0.59
N GLY A 71 -10.08 13.45 0.69
CA GLY A 71 -11.42 13.32 1.24
C GLY A 71 -11.78 11.94 1.78
N TYR A 72 -10.80 11.06 1.97
CA TYR A 72 -11.05 9.78 2.65
C TYR A 72 -11.46 10.02 4.09
N SER A 73 -12.47 9.28 4.57
CA SER A 73 -12.88 9.32 5.97
C SER A 73 -11.84 8.64 6.86
N GLU A 74 -11.82 8.99 8.12
CA GLU A 74 -10.98 8.32 9.13
C GLU A 74 -11.21 6.81 9.14
N ASN A 75 -12.46 6.39 9.00
CA ASN A 75 -12.84 4.98 8.96
C ASN A 75 -12.26 4.26 7.75
N ASP A 76 -12.32 4.88 6.56
CA ASP A 76 -11.77 4.33 5.33
C ASP A 76 -10.24 4.27 5.38
N ILE A 77 -9.59 5.27 5.94
CA ILE A 77 -8.13 5.28 6.15
C ILE A 77 -7.71 4.14 7.08
N ALA A 78 -8.44 3.90 8.16
CA ALA A 78 -8.18 2.78 9.06
C ALA A 78 -8.31 1.42 8.35
N LYS A 79 -9.30 1.26 7.47
CA LYS A 79 -9.45 0.06 6.64
C LYS A 79 -8.24 -0.16 5.73
N ILE A 80 -7.80 0.87 5.04
CA ILE A 80 -6.68 0.84 4.10
C ILE A 80 -5.37 0.51 4.82
N TRP A 81 -5.14 1.05 6.00
CA TRP A 81 -3.91 0.81 6.76
C TRP A 81 -3.82 -0.57 7.40
N GLY A 82 -4.91 -1.24 7.63
CA GLY A 82 -4.82 -2.58 8.23
C GLY A 82 -6.15 -3.20 8.60
N GLY A 83 -7.20 -2.42 8.71
CA GLY A 83 -8.53 -2.92 9.09
C GLY A 83 -9.04 -4.01 8.15
N ASN A 84 -8.86 -3.83 6.85
CA ASN A 84 -9.26 -4.81 5.84
C ASN A 84 -8.46 -6.11 5.96
N LEU A 85 -7.15 -6.02 6.09
CA LEU A 85 -6.27 -7.19 6.25
C LEU A 85 -6.64 -7.98 7.51
N LEU A 86 -6.81 -7.31 8.62
CA LEU A 86 -7.17 -7.95 9.89
C LEU A 86 -8.55 -8.59 9.84
N ARG A 87 -9.51 -7.98 9.18
CA ARG A 87 -10.84 -8.56 8.97
C ARG A 87 -10.75 -9.86 8.19
N VAL A 88 -10.07 -9.85 7.05
CA VAL A 88 -9.88 -11.05 6.21
C VAL A 88 -9.16 -12.15 6.98
N TRP A 89 -8.13 -11.80 7.72
CA TRP A 89 -7.39 -12.77 8.55
C TRP A 89 -8.30 -13.43 9.58
N ARG A 90 -9.10 -12.66 10.30
CA ARG A 90 -10.06 -13.19 11.27
C ARG A 90 -11.09 -14.12 10.61
N ASP A 91 -11.55 -13.74 9.42
CA ASP A 91 -12.54 -14.57 8.69
C ASP A 91 -11.91 -15.89 8.24
N VAL A 92 -10.68 -15.87 7.77
CA VAL A 92 -9.92 -17.09 7.42
C VAL A 92 -9.73 -17.98 8.64
N GLU A 93 -9.39 -17.42 9.79
CA GLU A 93 -9.26 -18.19 11.04
C GLU A 93 -10.59 -18.83 11.47
N LYS A 94 -11.69 -18.13 11.31
CA LYS A 94 -13.04 -18.70 11.60
C LYS A 94 -13.36 -19.89 10.69
N VAL A 95 -13.08 -19.75 9.39
CA VAL A 95 -13.29 -20.84 8.43
C VAL A 95 -12.38 -22.02 8.76
N ALA A 96 -11.10 -21.78 9.02
CA ALA A 96 -10.16 -22.82 9.43
C ALA A 96 -10.61 -23.54 10.71
N GLY A 97 -11.15 -22.80 11.68
CA GLY A 97 -11.70 -23.38 12.90
C GLY A 97 -12.93 -24.29 12.64
N ARG A 98 -13.81 -23.89 11.74
CA ARG A 98 -14.96 -24.71 11.31
C ARG A 98 -14.52 -25.98 10.59
N GLU A 99 -13.55 -25.87 9.67
CA GLU A 99 -12.99 -27.01 8.96
C GLU A 99 -12.35 -28.02 9.92
N ARG A 100 -11.59 -27.57 10.91
CA ARG A 100 -11.02 -28.44 11.94
C ARG A 100 -12.08 -29.16 12.75
N LYS A 101 -13.18 -28.51 13.11
CA LYS A 101 -14.32 -29.12 13.82
C LYS A 101 -15.08 -30.11 12.95
N GLY A 102 -15.22 -29.81 11.65
CA GLY A 102 -15.87 -30.70 10.68
C GLY A 102 -15.07 -31.95 10.36
N ALA A 103 -13.73 -31.90 10.51
CA ALA A 103 -12.83 -33.05 10.30
C ALA A 103 -12.79 -34.04 11.48
N ARG A 104 -13.44 -33.74 12.58
CA ARG A 104 -13.62 -34.63 13.74
C ARG A 104 -15.00 -35.29 13.67
#